data_5d51decfc2d03a97b06af77db161a9cd
#
_entry.id   5d51decfc2d03a97b06af77db161a9cd
#
_cell.length_a   1.000
_cell.length_b   1.000
_cell.length_c   1.000
_cell.angle_alpha   90.00
_cell.angle_beta   90.00
_cell.angle_gamma   90.00
#
_symmetry.space_group_name_H-M   'P 1'
#
loop_
_entity.id
_entity.type
_entity.pdbx_description
1 polymer ?
#
loop_
_entity_poly.entity_id
_entity_poly.type
_entity_poly.pdbx_seq_one_letter_code
_entity_poly.pdbx_strand_id
1 'polypeptide(L)'
;METSQLQTPTELQDTDSQNAEPPSTELKKSHKLNNVCYDIRGPVLDHAKRLEDEGQRILKLNIGNPAPFGFEAPEEILQDVMRNLPTAQGYCDSKGLYSARKAIMQECQRKEIPGVGIEDIYIGNGVSELIVMCMQALLNDGDEVLIPAPDYPLWTAAANLSGGHGVHYRCDEQADWTPDIADIRAKITSRTRAIVLINPNNPTGAVYPPAVVRDVLAVAKEHNLVVFSDEIYDKILYDGVEHTATGALADDDQLVITMNGLSKSYRCAGFRSGWMTISGTIAKQRAKDFIQGLTMLASMRLCANVPAQHAIQTALGGYQSINDLILPGGRLLAQRDITVEKLNAIPGVSCVTPKGALYAFPRLDPKVFNIQDDQKLVLDLLLQEKILLVQGTAFNWPEPDHVRIVTLPWADQLGDALDRFGNFLSRYRQ
;
A
#
# COMPACT_ATOMS: atom_id res chain seq x y z
N MET A 1 51.30 40.37 48.40
CA MET A 1 50.03 40.60 49.06
C MET A 1 49.16 41.34 48.07
N GLU A 2 48.38 40.62 47.26
CA GLU A 2 47.32 41.20 46.42
C GLU A 2 46.16 40.25 46.48
N THR A 3 45.09 40.74 47.05
CA THR A 3 43.82 40.05 47.24
C THR A 3 43.02 40.17 46.00
N SER A 4 42.78 39.03 45.31
CA SER A 4 41.84 38.86 44.19
C SER A 4 40.45 38.80 44.73
N GLN A 5 39.58 39.76 44.33
CA GLN A 5 38.12 39.75 44.59
C GLN A 5 37.44 38.85 43.61
N LEU A 6 36.70 37.92 44.15
CA LEU A 6 35.72 37.07 43.41
C LEU A 6 34.46 37.90 43.12
N GLN A 7 34.17 38.07 41.83
CA GLN A 7 32.88 38.60 41.36
C GLN A 7 31.81 37.50 41.43
N THR A 8 30.69 37.76 42.09
CA THR A 8 29.48 36.99 42.13
C THR A 8 28.77 37.03 40.77
N PRO A 9 28.16 35.92 40.29
CA PRO A 9 27.37 35.95 39.07
C PRO A 9 26.02 36.63 39.32
N THR A 10 25.71 37.52 38.39
CA THR A 10 24.41 38.22 38.28
C THR A 10 23.28 37.21 38.01
N GLU A 11 22.26 37.21 38.84
CA GLU A 11 21.01 36.50 38.66
C GLU A 11 20.33 36.99 37.39
N LEU A 12 20.19 36.11 36.37
CA LEU A 12 19.29 36.28 35.26
C LEU A 12 17.86 36.02 35.78
N GLN A 13 17.06 37.08 35.85
CA GLN A 13 15.65 36.97 36.14
C GLN A 13 14.95 36.28 35.01
N ASP A 14 14.48 35.07 35.26
CA ASP A 14 13.54 34.32 34.42
C ASP A 14 12.13 34.98 34.51
N THR A 15 11.77 35.80 33.53
CA THR A 15 10.48 36.47 33.43
C THR A 15 9.64 35.89 32.25
N ASP A 16 9.51 34.57 32.17
CA ASP A 16 8.58 33.97 31.17
C ASP A 16 7.91 32.68 31.68
N SER A 17 7.43 32.68 32.93
CA SER A 17 6.67 31.52 33.45
C SER A 17 5.32 31.90 34.07
N GLN A 18 4.55 32.79 33.41
CA GLN A 18 3.18 33.05 33.84
C GLN A 18 2.27 33.14 32.61
N ASN A 19 1.78 31.98 32.15
CA ASN A 19 0.53 31.73 31.44
C ASN A 19 0.53 30.35 30.73
N ALA A 20 1.08 29.32 31.36
CA ALA A 20 0.78 27.96 30.91
C ALA A 20 -0.60 27.60 31.48
N GLU A 21 -1.60 27.50 30.63
CA GLU A 21 -2.87 26.88 31.01
C GLU A 21 -2.58 25.49 31.62
N PRO A 22 -3.26 25.08 32.71
CA PRO A 22 -3.07 23.77 33.27
C PRO A 22 -3.33 22.70 32.20
N PRO A 23 -2.51 21.64 32.10
CA PRO A 23 -2.68 20.62 31.09
C PRO A 23 -4.10 20.08 31.13
N SER A 24 -4.78 20.11 29.98
CA SER A 24 -6.12 19.55 29.82
C SER A 24 -6.15 18.16 30.42
N THR A 25 -7.13 17.84 31.27
CA THR A 25 -7.36 16.51 31.82
C THR A 25 -7.81 15.50 30.76
N GLU A 26 -8.18 15.97 29.57
CA GLU A 26 -8.57 15.16 28.44
C GLU A 26 -7.34 14.70 27.65
N LEU A 27 -7.14 13.38 27.55
CA LEU A 27 -6.11 12.79 26.70
C LEU A 27 -6.56 12.82 25.25
N LYS A 28 -5.94 13.67 24.45
CA LYS A 28 -6.19 13.77 23.01
C LYS A 28 -5.18 12.96 22.22
N LYS A 29 -5.59 12.46 21.03
CA LYS A 29 -4.64 11.84 20.08
C LYS A 29 -3.61 12.87 19.63
N SER A 30 -2.41 12.40 19.23
CA SER A 30 -1.39 13.26 18.65
C SER A 30 -1.93 14.04 17.44
N HIS A 31 -1.53 15.30 17.30
CA HIS A 31 -1.91 16.14 16.16
C HIS A 31 -1.48 15.54 14.81
N LYS A 32 -0.38 14.78 14.77
CA LYS A 32 0.07 14.04 13.57
C LYS A 32 -1.01 13.12 13.00
N LEU A 33 -1.90 12.59 13.85
CA LEU A 33 -2.99 11.71 13.44
C LEU A 33 -4.21 12.47 12.84
N ASN A 34 -4.24 13.79 12.90
CA ASN A 34 -5.34 14.56 12.30
C ASN A 34 -5.29 14.57 10.77
N ASN A 35 -4.09 14.41 10.20
CA ASN A 35 -3.86 14.38 8.74
C ASN A 35 -3.68 12.95 8.20
N VAL A 36 -4.14 11.96 8.94
CA VAL A 36 -4.12 10.55 8.53
C VAL A 36 -5.53 10.16 8.11
N CYS A 37 -5.76 10.14 6.80
CA CYS A 37 -6.97 9.55 6.23
C CYS A 37 -6.73 8.05 6.06
N TYR A 38 -7.41 7.21 6.84
CA TYR A 38 -7.37 5.75 6.71
C TYR A 38 -8.78 5.17 6.81
N ASP A 39 -9.69 5.73 6.00
CA ASP A 39 -11.14 5.49 6.07
C ASP A 39 -11.57 4.12 5.52
N ILE A 40 -10.65 3.33 4.97
CA ILE A 40 -10.89 1.91 4.64
C ILE A 40 -11.44 1.14 5.87
N ARG A 41 -11.16 1.66 7.09
CA ARG A 41 -11.65 1.19 8.39
C ARG A 41 -12.36 2.29 9.17
N GLY A 42 -13.00 3.23 8.48
CA GLY A 42 -13.62 4.41 9.06
C GLY A 42 -15.07 4.19 9.54
N PRO A 43 -15.82 5.28 9.71
CA PRO A 43 -17.17 5.27 10.32
C PRO A 43 -18.15 4.32 9.64
N VAL A 44 -18.05 4.12 8.32
CA VAL A 44 -18.92 3.19 7.57
C VAL A 44 -18.73 1.75 8.05
N LEU A 45 -17.48 1.34 8.37
CA LEU A 45 -17.21 0.01 8.91
C LEU A 45 -17.83 -0.20 10.30
N ASP A 46 -17.89 0.85 11.13
CA ASP A 46 -18.52 0.77 12.45
C ASP A 46 -20.03 0.61 12.32
N HIS A 47 -20.66 1.21 11.32
CA HIS A 47 -22.07 0.94 10.98
C HIS A 47 -22.27 -0.50 10.50
N ALA A 48 -21.36 -1.02 9.67
CA ALA A 48 -21.44 -2.41 9.21
C ALA A 48 -21.36 -3.39 10.38
N LYS A 49 -20.44 -3.18 11.33
CA LYS A 49 -20.32 -4.02 12.54
C LYS A 49 -21.61 -4.01 13.38
N ARG A 50 -22.20 -2.83 13.59
CA ARG A 50 -23.48 -2.74 14.33
C ARG A 50 -24.59 -3.53 13.66
N LEU A 51 -24.70 -3.45 12.33
CA LEU A 51 -25.69 -4.24 11.58
C LEU A 51 -25.42 -5.76 11.68
N GLU A 52 -24.15 -6.17 11.70
CA GLU A 52 -23.77 -7.58 11.92
C GLU A 52 -24.13 -8.05 13.34
N ASP A 53 -23.88 -7.22 14.36
CA ASP A 53 -24.26 -7.49 15.75
C ASP A 53 -25.79 -7.63 15.92
N GLU A 54 -26.56 -6.94 15.07
CA GLU A 54 -28.01 -7.07 14.95
C GLU A 54 -28.47 -8.30 14.12
N GLY A 55 -27.52 -9.14 13.67
CA GLY A 55 -27.78 -10.37 12.91
C GLY A 55 -27.95 -10.18 11.40
N GLN A 56 -27.61 -9.02 10.85
CA GLN A 56 -27.69 -8.76 9.41
C GLN A 56 -26.46 -9.32 8.69
N ARG A 57 -26.66 -9.86 7.49
CA ARG A 57 -25.57 -10.30 6.62
C ARG A 57 -25.12 -9.17 5.73
N ILE A 58 -23.85 -8.78 5.86
CA ILE A 58 -23.23 -7.74 5.02
C ILE A 58 -22.30 -8.39 3.99
N LEU A 59 -22.47 -8.06 2.73
CA LEU A 59 -21.52 -8.42 1.69
C LEU A 59 -20.36 -7.42 1.70
N LYS A 60 -19.19 -7.87 2.15
CA LYS A 60 -18.01 -7.03 2.32
C LYS A 60 -17.16 -6.99 1.06
N LEU A 61 -17.23 -5.89 0.31
CA LEU A 61 -16.44 -5.61 -0.89
C LEU A 61 -15.38 -4.52 -0.61
N ASN A 62 -15.03 -4.31 0.66
CA ASN A 62 -14.19 -3.20 1.11
C ASN A 62 -12.73 -3.58 1.37
N ILE A 63 -12.39 -4.82 1.69
CA ILE A 63 -11.05 -5.24 2.06
C ILE A 63 -10.58 -6.39 1.17
N GLY A 64 -9.42 -6.21 0.50
CA GLY A 64 -8.76 -7.24 -0.31
C GLY A 64 -8.11 -8.32 0.56
N ASN A 65 -8.94 -9.07 1.30
CA ASN A 65 -8.53 -10.21 2.11
C ASN A 65 -9.09 -11.50 1.48
N PRO A 66 -8.28 -12.34 0.83
CA PRO A 66 -8.77 -13.52 0.10
C PRO A 66 -9.40 -14.60 0.98
N ALA A 67 -8.89 -14.81 2.19
CA ALA A 67 -9.26 -15.93 3.04
C ALA A 67 -10.77 -16.05 3.36
N PRO A 68 -11.50 -14.98 3.73
CA PRO A 68 -12.95 -15.04 3.99
C PRO A 68 -13.79 -15.46 2.78
N PHE A 69 -13.23 -15.38 1.58
CA PHE A 69 -13.88 -15.74 0.33
C PHE A 69 -13.50 -17.13 -0.19
N GLY A 70 -12.86 -17.96 0.67
CA GLY A 70 -12.48 -19.33 0.35
C GLY A 70 -11.27 -19.43 -0.59
N PHE A 71 -10.38 -18.44 -0.59
CA PHE A 71 -9.07 -18.53 -1.20
C PHE A 71 -8.07 -18.99 -0.15
N GLU A 72 -7.82 -20.28 -0.09
CA GLU A 72 -6.92 -20.88 0.88
C GLU A 72 -5.45 -20.62 0.52
N ALA A 73 -4.61 -20.55 1.55
CA ALA A 73 -3.16 -20.53 1.39
C ALA A 73 -2.69 -21.86 0.77
N PRO A 74 -1.62 -21.86 -0.06
CA PRO A 74 -1.05 -23.11 -0.57
C PRO A 74 -0.64 -24.04 0.56
N GLU A 75 -1.00 -25.32 0.44
CA GLU A 75 -0.78 -26.31 1.50
C GLU A 75 0.70 -26.47 1.86
N GLU A 76 1.58 -26.43 0.86
CA GLU A 76 3.02 -26.55 1.04
C GLU A 76 3.56 -25.44 1.95
N ILE A 77 3.00 -24.23 1.85
CA ILE A 77 3.35 -23.09 2.70
C ILE A 77 2.89 -23.34 4.14
N LEU A 78 1.67 -23.84 4.33
CA LEU A 78 1.13 -24.16 5.66
C LEU A 78 1.96 -25.24 6.33
N GLN A 79 2.26 -26.31 5.60
CA GLN A 79 3.06 -27.43 6.09
C GLN A 79 4.48 -27.00 6.48
N ASP A 80 5.10 -26.12 5.69
CA ASP A 80 6.45 -25.64 5.95
C ASP A 80 6.50 -24.79 7.24
N VAL A 81 5.53 -23.92 7.45
CA VAL A 81 5.39 -23.16 8.71
C VAL A 81 5.20 -24.11 9.89
N MET A 82 4.29 -25.09 9.79
CA MET A 82 4.03 -26.04 10.87
C MET A 82 5.27 -26.89 11.23
N ARG A 83 6.03 -27.34 10.24
CA ARG A 83 7.26 -28.13 10.46
C ARG A 83 8.35 -27.32 11.15
N ASN A 84 8.46 -26.04 10.82
CA ASN A 84 9.51 -25.17 11.37
C ASN A 84 9.09 -24.44 12.66
N LEU A 85 7.82 -24.51 13.05
CA LEU A 85 7.32 -23.84 14.25
C LEU A 85 8.10 -24.18 15.53
N PRO A 86 8.52 -25.45 15.79
CA PRO A 86 9.30 -25.78 16.97
C PRO A 86 10.67 -25.11 17.04
N THR A 87 11.23 -24.66 15.91
CA THR A 87 12.54 -24.00 15.84
C THR A 87 12.43 -22.48 15.71
N ALA A 88 11.23 -21.96 15.59
CA ALA A 88 10.94 -20.54 15.35
C ALA A 88 10.65 -19.74 16.62
N GLN A 89 11.06 -20.23 17.79
CA GLN A 89 10.75 -19.61 19.10
C GLN A 89 11.68 -18.45 19.44
N GLY A 90 12.90 -18.45 18.93
CA GLY A 90 13.91 -17.42 19.20
C GLY A 90 13.86 -16.27 18.20
N TYR A 91 14.51 -15.16 18.57
CA TYR A 91 14.76 -14.10 17.62
C TYR A 91 15.70 -14.56 16.51
N CYS A 92 15.52 -14.01 15.31
CA CYS A 92 16.48 -14.16 14.21
C CYS A 92 17.23 -12.85 13.95
N ASP A 93 18.05 -12.84 12.90
CA ASP A 93 18.68 -11.61 12.40
C ASP A 93 17.64 -10.49 12.18
N SER A 94 17.98 -9.27 12.50
CA SER A 94 17.07 -8.12 12.39
C SER A 94 16.58 -7.87 10.97
N LYS A 95 17.38 -8.25 9.97
CA LYS A 95 16.98 -8.21 8.55
C LYS A 95 16.13 -9.41 8.13
N GLY A 96 16.08 -10.48 8.93
CA GLY A 96 15.32 -11.71 8.69
C GLY A 96 16.18 -12.94 8.48
N LEU A 97 15.54 -14.11 8.46
CA LEU A 97 16.19 -15.41 8.26
C LEU A 97 17.02 -15.45 6.98
N TYR A 98 18.24 -16.00 7.08
CA TYR A 98 19.14 -16.13 5.93
C TYR A 98 18.52 -16.92 4.77
N SER A 99 17.83 -18.03 5.04
CA SER A 99 17.17 -18.85 4.01
C SER A 99 16.09 -18.06 3.26
N ALA A 100 15.31 -17.29 3.97
CA ALA A 100 14.27 -16.43 3.38
C ALA A 100 14.89 -15.30 2.54
N ARG A 101 15.90 -14.59 3.06
CA ARG A 101 16.62 -13.55 2.30
C ARG A 101 17.31 -14.12 1.05
N LYS A 102 17.89 -15.33 1.15
CA LYS A 102 18.48 -16.01 0.00
C LYS A 102 17.45 -16.33 -1.08
N ALA A 103 16.27 -16.83 -0.69
CA ALA A 103 15.18 -17.08 -1.64
C ALA A 103 14.70 -15.78 -2.33
N ILE A 104 14.59 -14.68 -1.58
CA ILE A 104 14.23 -13.37 -2.14
C ILE A 104 15.32 -12.87 -3.10
N MET A 105 16.61 -13.04 -2.76
CA MET A 105 17.72 -12.68 -3.66
C MET A 105 17.62 -13.46 -4.99
N GLN A 106 17.32 -14.75 -4.93
CA GLN A 106 17.12 -15.58 -6.14
C GLN A 106 15.90 -15.13 -6.94
N GLU A 107 14.83 -14.68 -6.27
CA GLU A 107 13.66 -14.08 -6.96
C GLU A 107 14.05 -12.77 -7.67
N CYS A 108 14.88 -11.93 -7.05
CA CYS A 108 15.41 -10.73 -7.70
C CYS A 108 16.20 -11.09 -8.96
N GLN A 109 17.03 -12.15 -8.93
CA GLN A 109 17.76 -12.64 -10.10
C GLN A 109 16.82 -13.10 -11.20
N ARG A 110 15.74 -13.85 -10.87
CA ARG A 110 14.73 -14.28 -11.86
C ARG A 110 13.98 -13.10 -12.48
N LYS A 111 13.78 -12.03 -11.74
CA LYS A 111 13.16 -10.78 -12.19
C LYS A 111 14.16 -9.81 -12.83
N GLU A 112 15.39 -10.23 -13.04
CA GLU A 112 16.46 -9.43 -13.62
C GLU A 112 16.75 -8.12 -12.87
N ILE A 113 16.49 -8.06 -11.58
CA ILE A 113 16.83 -6.90 -10.73
C ILE A 113 18.31 -6.98 -10.39
N PRO A 114 19.16 -6.06 -10.88
CA PRO A 114 20.60 -6.15 -10.71
C PRO A 114 21.03 -5.70 -9.31
N GLY A 115 22.21 -6.17 -8.89
CA GLY A 115 22.93 -5.63 -7.75
C GLY A 115 22.29 -5.89 -6.38
N VAL A 116 21.32 -6.81 -6.25
CA VAL A 116 20.71 -7.16 -4.96
C VAL A 116 21.44 -8.33 -4.32
N GLY A 117 22.11 -8.08 -3.21
CA GLY A 117 22.73 -9.08 -2.35
C GLY A 117 21.85 -9.42 -1.14
N ILE A 118 22.25 -10.43 -0.37
CA ILE A 118 21.51 -10.85 0.83
C ILE A 118 21.39 -9.71 1.86
N GLU A 119 22.42 -8.87 1.95
CA GLU A 119 22.45 -7.75 2.90
C GLU A 119 21.57 -6.56 2.48
N ASP A 120 21.09 -6.55 1.24
CA ASP A 120 20.18 -5.53 0.71
C ASP A 120 18.70 -5.88 0.94
N ILE A 121 18.41 -6.95 1.71
CA ILE A 121 17.07 -7.51 1.90
C ILE A 121 16.66 -7.40 3.36
N TYR A 122 15.46 -6.86 3.58
CA TYR A 122 14.84 -6.74 4.91
C TYR A 122 13.47 -7.41 4.89
N ILE A 123 13.23 -8.30 5.85
CA ILE A 123 11.92 -8.94 6.03
C ILE A 123 11.16 -8.16 7.11
N GLY A 124 9.88 -7.87 6.86
CA GLY A 124 9.02 -7.13 7.76
C GLY A 124 7.73 -7.88 8.11
N ASN A 125 7.03 -7.40 9.12
CA ASN A 125 5.69 -7.88 9.49
C ASN A 125 4.65 -7.39 8.47
N GLY A 126 4.81 -7.86 7.24
CA GLY A 126 4.13 -7.36 6.04
C GLY A 126 4.78 -6.11 5.48
N VAL A 127 4.43 -5.76 4.24
CA VAL A 127 4.89 -4.55 3.55
C VAL A 127 4.55 -3.28 4.35
N SER A 128 3.45 -3.30 5.10
CA SER A 128 3.01 -2.15 5.90
C SER A 128 4.04 -1.68 6.94
N GLU A 129 4.73 -2.60 7.61
CA GLU A 129 5.81 -2.24 8.53
C GLU A 129 6.99 -1.61 7.79
N LEU A 130 7.35 -2.16 6.64
CA LEU A 130 8.47 -1.69 5.83
C LEU A 130 8.22 -0.30 5.25
N ILE A 131 6.99 0.00 4.82
CA ILE A 131 6.59 1.35 4.40
C ILE A 131 6.83 2.35 5.53
N VAL A 132 6.32 2.07 6.74
CA VAL A 132 6.50 2.95 7.90
C VAL A 132 7.97 3.12 8.24
N MET A 133 8.74 2.02 8.22
CA MET A 133 10.19 2.04 8.50
C MET A 133 10.95 2.88 7.47
N CYS A 134 10.63 2.78 6.18
CA CYS A 134 11.26 3.57 5.14
C CYS A 134 10.97 5.06 5.28
N MET A 135 9.74 5.43 5.56
CA MET A 135 9.37 6.83 5.76
C MET A 135 10.05 7.42 7.00
N GLN A 136 10.12 6.67 8.10
CA GLN A 136 10.84 7.09 9.31
C GLN A 136 12.35 7.25 9.11
N ALA A 137 12.96 6.41 8.27
CA ALA A 137 14.38 6.49 7.98
C ALA A 137 14.75 7.63 7.02
N LEU A 138 13.83 8.03 6.15
CA LEU A 138 14.09 8.96 5.05
C LEU A 138 13.71 10.41 5.37
N LEU A 139 12.58 10.63 6.05
CA LEU A 139 11.91 11.94 6.08
C LEU A 139 12.24 12.74 7.33
N ASN A 140 12.54 14.01 7.12
CA ASN A 140 12.56 15.06 8.14
C ASN A 140 11.30 15.92 8.01
N ASP A 141 11.11 16.84 8.97
CA ASP A 141 9.98 17.76 8.98
C ASP A 141 9.94 18.60 7.70
N GLY A 142 8.83 18.53 6.99
CA GLY A 142 8.58 19.25 5.75
C GLY A 142 9.14 18.62 4.47
N ASP A 143 9.81 17.47 4.55
CA ASP A 143 10.17 16.71 3.35
C ASP A 143 8.92 16.18 2.64
N GLU A 144 9.00 15.98 1.34
CA GLU A 144 7.88 15.59 0.49
C GLU A 144 8.12 14.23 -0.18
N VAL A 145 7.05 13.43 -0.31
CA VAL A 145 7.03 12.18 -1.06
C VAL A 145 5.94 12.26 -2.12
N LEU A 146 6.30 12.04 -3.37
CA LEU A 146 5.32 11.92 -4.46
C LEU A 146 4.63 10.56 -4.38
N ILE A 147 3.31 10.55 -4.30
CA ILE A 147 2.48 9.36 -4.14
C ILE A 147 1.40 9.39 -5.23
N PRO A 148 1.02 8.26 -5.86
CA PRO A 148 -0.03 8.28 -6.87
C PRO A 148 -1.38 8.69 -6.27
N ALA A 149 -2.25 9.30 -7.08
CA ALA A 149 -3.66 9.43 -6.82
C ALA A 149 -4.44 8.76 -7.98
N PRO A 150 -5.25 7.73 -7.68
CA PRO A 150 -5.52 7.14 -6.37
C PRO A 150 -4.37 6.24 -5.87
N ASP A 151 -4.24 6.10 -4.54
CA ASP A 151 -3.18 5.34 -3.88
C ASP A 151 -3.70 4.31 -2.87
N TYR A 152 -2.76 3.54 -2.31
CA TYR A 152 -2.98 2.81 -1.06
C TYR A 152 -2.66 3.75 0.11
N PRO A 153 -3.66 4.19 0.92
CA PRO A 153 -3.54 5.33 1.84
C PRO A 153 -2.46 5.20 2.91
N LEU A 154 -1.92 4.01 3.12
CA LEU A 154 -0.82 3.81 4.08
C LEU A 154 0.44 4.59 3.69
N TRP A 155 0.72 4.76 2.40
CA TRP A 155 1.87 5.53 1.94
C TRP A 155 1.78 6.98 2.41
N THR A 156 0.63 7.62 2.19
CA THR A 156 0.36 8.98 2.66
C THR A 156 0.38 9.07 4.19
N ALA A 157 -0.27 8.12 4.87
CA ALA A 157 -0.28 8.08 6.32
C ALA A 157 1.13 7.94 6.92
N ALA A 158 1.96 7.05 6.37
CA ALA A 158 3.33 6.84 6.84
C ALA A 158 4.22 8.06 6.60
N ALA A 159 4.10 8.73 5.44
CA ALA A 159 4.82 9.97 5.15
C ALA A 159 4.46 11.06 6.17
N ASN A 160 3.16 11.31 6.38
CA ASN A 160 2.68 12.35 7.30
C ASN A 160 3.05 12.04 8.78
N LEU A 161 2.98 10.78 9.20
CA LEU A 161 3.36 10.39 10.56
C LEU A 161 4.88 10.49 10.81
N SER A 162 5.68 10.43 9.75
CA SER A 162 7.14 10.55 9.81
C SER A 162 7.65 11.99 9.71
N GLY A 163 6.76 12.99 9.73
CA GLY A 163 7.11 14.42 9.66
C GLY A 163 7.13 14.99 8.24
N GLY A 164 7.01 14.16 7.22
CA GLY A 164 6.92 14.59 5.83
C GLY A 164 5.48 14.87 5.38
N HIS A 165 5.34 15.08 4.09
CA HIS A 165 4.06 15.31 3.42
C HIS A 165 3.93 14.43 2.18
N GLY A 166 2.79 13.71 2.06
CA GLY A 166 2.40 13.06 0.82
C GLY A 166 1.90 14.10 -0.19
N VAL A 167 2.54 14.17 -1.35
CA VAL A 167 2.15 15.02 -2.48
C VAL A 167 1.64 14.12 -3.60
N HIS A 168 0.35 14.20 -3.90
CA HIS A 168 -0.29 13.26 -4.81
C HIS A 168 -0.12 13.70 -6.28
N TYR A 169 0.48 12.82 -7.10
CA TYR A 169 0.48 12.98 -8.55
C TYR A 169 -0.68 12.19 -9.17
N ARG A 170 -1.23 12.69 -10.25
CA ARG A 170 -2.38 12.11 -10.91
C ARG A 170 -2.00 10.85 -11.68
N CYS A 171 -2.81 9.78 -11.52
CA CYS A 171 -2.92 8.69 -12.48
C CYS A 171 -4.12 8.96 -13.38
N ASP A 172 -3.94 8.93 -14.70
CA ASP A 172 -4.97 9.34 -15.64
C ASP A 172 -5.88 8.18 -16.02
N GLU A 173 -7.15 8.27 -15.64
CA GLU A 173 -8.18 7.27 -15.98
C GLU A 173 -8.30 7.06 -17.50
N GLN A 174 -8.16 8.14 -18.28
CA GLN A 174 -8.27 8.06 -19.75
C GLN A 174 -7.06 7.40 -20.41
N ALA A 175 -5.97 7.25 -19.66
CA ALA A 175 -4.75 6.56 -20.05
C ALA A 175 -4.55 5.26 -19.24
N ASP A 176 -5.64 4.52 -18.97
CA ASP A 176 -5.63 3.27 -18.21
C ASP A 176 -5.00 3.40 -16.81
N TRP A 177 -5.22 4.53 -16.15
CA TRP A 177 -4.69 4.85 -14.82
C TRP A 177 -3.15 4.91 -14.73
N THR A 178 -2.46 5.19 -15.83
CA THR A 178 -1.02 5.38 -15.78
C THR A 178 -0.63 6.72 -15.16
N PRO A 179 0.56 6.81 -14.50
CA PRO A 179 1.09 8.07 -13.98
C PRO A 179 1.19 9.18 -15.04
N ASP A 180 0.69 10.37 -14.71
CA ASP A 180 0.85 11.58 -15.54
C ASP A 180 2.24 12.18 -15.26
N ILE A 181 3.15 12.02 -16.21
CA ILE A 181 4.54 12.47 -16.11
C ILE A 181 4.63 14.01 -16.02
N ALA A 182 3.74 14.73 -16.69
CA ALA A 182 3.73 16.20 -16.64
C ALA A 182 3.30 16.68 -15.24
N ASP A 183 2.31 16.03 -14.65
CA ASP A 183 1.86 16.34 -13.29
C ASP A 183 2.92 15.96 -12.24
N ILE A 184 3.62 14.83 -12.41
CA ILE A 184 4.77 14.46 -11.55
C ILE A 184 5.80 15.59 -11.57
N ARG A 185 6.24 16.03 -12.76
CA ARG A 185 7.24 17.10 -12.92
C ARG A 185 6.79 18.41 -12.27
N ALA A 186 5.52 18.77 -12.43
CA ALA A 186 4.96 20.01 -11.88
C ALA A 186 4.92 20.03 -10.34
N LYS A 187 4.91 18.86 -9.70
CA LYS A 187 4.80 18.71 -8.24
C LYS A 187 6.14 18.53 -7.53
N ILE A 188 7.24 18.37 -8.26
CA ILE A 188 8.58 18.26 -7.66
C ILE A 188 9.03 19.62 -7.13
N THR A 189 9.50 19.62 -5.89
CA THR A 189 10.11 20.78 -5.21
C THR A 189 11.50 20.42 -4.68
N SER A 190 12.20 21.40 -4.11
CA SER A 190 13.48 21.17 -3.43
C SER A 190 13.35 20.27 -2.17
N ARG A 191 12.14 20.05 -1.68
CA ARG A 191 11.84 19.21 -0.53
C ARG A 191 11.46 17.78 -0.91
N THR A 192 11.22 17.51 -2.19
CA THR A 192 10.87 16.16 -2.66
C THR A 192 12.05 15.20 -2.47
N ARG A 193 11.84 14.09 -1.76
CA ARG A 193 12.84 13.07 -1.45
C ARG A 193 12.63 11.77 -2.17
N ALA A 194 11.39 11.44 -2.47
CA ALA A 194 11.05 10.15 -3.04
C ALA A 194 9.81 10.20 -3.92
N ILE A 195 9.66 9.18 -4.74
CA ILE A 195 8.46 8.88 -5.49
C ILE A 195 8.03 7.44 -5.24
N VAL A 196 6.73 7.21 -5.10
CA VAL A 196 6.11 5.90 -4.91
C VAL A 196 5.44 5.46 -6.20
N LEU A 197 5.70 4.23 -6.62
CA LEU A 197 4.95 3.48 -7.63
C LEU A 197 4.20 2.34 -6.94
N ILE A 198 2.94 2.13 -7.29
CA ILE A 198 2.14 0.98 -6.85
C ILE A 198 1.74 0.22 -8.12
N ASN A 199 2.42 -0.89 -8.40
CA ASN A 199 2.28 -1.59 -9.67
C ASN A 199 2.33 -3.11 -9.51
N PRO A 200 1.22 -3.84 -9.74
CA PRO A 200 -0.14 -3.38 -10.07
C PRO A 200 -0.78 -2.50 -9.00
N ASN A 201 -1.61 -1.55 -9.44
CA ASN A 201 -2.14 -0.51 -8.57
C ASN A 201 -3.34 -0.98 -7.74
N ASN A 202 -3.36 -0.56 -6.49
CA ASN A 202 -4.54 -0.53 -5.64
C ASN A 202 -4.91 0.95 -5.43
N PRO A 203 -6.09 1.43 -5.89
CA PRO A 203 -7.32 0.65 -6.09
C PRO A 203 -7.70 0.31 -7.54
N THR A 204 -6.96 0.74 -8.56
CA THR A 204 -7.44 0.74 -9.95
C THR A 204 -7.26 -0.61 -10.67
N GLY A 205 -6.33 -1.45 -10.21
CA GLY A 205 -5.93 -2.66 -10.92
C GLY A 205 -5.10 -2.41 -12.18
N ALA A 206 -4.60 -1.18 -12.38
CA ALA A 206 -3.69 -0.85 -13.48
C ALA A 206 -2.37 -1.61 -13.36
N VAL A 207 -1.82 -2.01 -14.50
CA VAL A 207 -0.47 -2.54 -14.64
C VAL A 207 0.29 -1.60 -15.57
N TYR A 208 1.33 -0.96 -15.06
CA TYR A 208 2.06 0.05 -15.82
C TYR A 208 2.98 -0.60 -16.85
N PRO A 209 2.88 -0.21 -18.13
CA PRO A 209 3.83 -0.66 -19.15
C PRO A 209 5.26 -0.26 -18.80
N PRO A 210 6.27 -1.05 -19.20
CA PRO A 210 7.69 -0.73 -18.94
C PRO A 210 8.11 0.66 -19.42
N ALA A 211 7.52 1.18 -20.49
CA ALA A 211 7.79 2.53 -21.00
C ALA A 211 7.40 3.60 -19.98
N VAL A 212 6.19 3.50 -19.40
CA VAL A 212 5.71 4.44 -18.37
C VAL A 212 6.60 4.39 -17.12
N VAL A 213 6.99 3.18 -16.69
CA VAL A 213 7.89 3.03 -15.53
C VAL A 213 9.26 3.68 -15.82
N ARG A 214 9.81 3.53 -17.04
CA ARG A 214 11.06 4.20 -17.45
C ARG A 214 10.91 5.72 -17.45
N ASP A 215 9.77 6.26 -17.88
CA ASP A 215 9.54 7.72 -17.85
C ASP A 215 9.52 8.25 -16.42
N VAL A 216 8.91 7.53 -15.48
CA VAL A 216 8.96 7.89 -14.05
C VAL A 216 10.38 7.78 -13.50
N LEU A 217 11.10 6.71 -13.83
CA LEU A 217 12.50 6.53 -13.44
C LEU A 217 13.40 7.65 -13.99
N ALA A 218 13.18 8.10 -15.23
CA ALA A 218 13.92 9.21 -15.81
C ALA A 218 13.73 10.50 -14.98
N VAL A 219 12.48 10.82 -14.61
CA VAL A 219 12.19 11.98 -13.73
C VAL A 219 12.82 11.82 -12.36
N ALA A 220 12.71 10.62 -11.76
CA ALA A 220 13.33 10.34 -10.45
C ALA A 220 14.85 10.51 -10.50
N LYS A 221 15.50 10.09 -11.59
CA LYS A 221 16.93 10.24 -11.81
C LYS A 221 17.34 11.72 -11.94
N GLU A 222 16.63 12.49 -12.75
CA GLU A 222 16.88 13.94 -12.94
C GLU A 222 16.89 14.70 -11.59
N HIS A 223 16.04 14.28 -10.64
CA HIS A 223 15.86 14.94 -9.36
C HIS A 223 16.49 14.18 -8.17
N ASN A 224 17.23 13.09 -8.46
CA ASN A 224 17.89 12.24 -7.46
C ASN A 224 16.92 11.74 -6.37
N LEU A 225 15.73 11.32 -6.75
CA LEU A 225 14.69 10.79 -5.85
C LEU A 225 14.90 9.31 -5.56
N VAL A 226 14.61 8.89 -4.33
CA VAL A 226 14.44 7.47 -3.99
C VAL A 226 13.14 6.98 -4.64
N VAL A 227 13.19 5.81 -5.29
CA VAL A 227 11.99 5.19 -5.87
C VAL A 227 11.53 4.04 -4.99
N PHE A 228 10.32 4.14 -4.46
CA PHE A 228 9.64 3.05 -3.78
C PHE A 228 8.68 2.37 -4.76
N SER A 229 8.82 1.05 -4.93
CA SER A 229 7.95 0.26 -5.80
C SER A 229 7.21 -0.79 -4.97
N ASP A 230 5.90 -0.59 -4.78
CA ASP A 230 5.01 -1.55 -4.14
C ASP A 230 4.51 -2.54 -5.21
N GLU A 231 5.08 -3.74 -5.21
CA GLU A 231 4.82 -4.80 -6.18
C GLU A 231 4.08 -5.99 -5.56
N ILE A 232 3.29 -5.75 -4.50
CA ILE A 232 2.60 -6.81 -3.76
C ILE A 232 1.62 -7.63 -4.63
N TYR A 233 1.19 -7.10 -5.77
CA TYR A 233 0.27 -7.74 -6.72
C TYR A 233 0.96 -8.24 -8.01
N ASP A 234 2.27 -8.28 -8.07
CA ASP A 234 3.08 -8.58 -9.26
C ASP A 234 2.75 -9.87 -10.00
N LYS A 235 2.16 -10.84 -9.30
CA LYS A 235 1.74 -12.15 -9.86
C LYS A 235 0.22 -12.26 -10.07
N ILE A 236 -0.56 -11.24 -9.75
CA ILE A 236 -2.00 -11.22 -9.99
C ILE A 236 -2.25 -10.35 -11.22
N LEU A 237 -2.18 -10.99 -12.37
CA LEU A 237 -2.21 -10.35 -13.69
C LEU A 237 -3.23 -11.05 -14.57
N TYR A 238 -3.96 -10.30 -15.39
CA TYR A 238 -5.02 -10.80 -16.25
C TYR A 238 -4.69 -10.54 -17.72
N ASP A 239 -5.35 -11.26 -18.62
CA ASP A 239 -5.34 -11.06 -20.08
C ASP A 239 -3.93 -11.18 -20.70
N GLY A 240 -3.03 -11.96 -20.10
CA GLY A 240 -1.67 -12.13 -20.59
C GLY A 240 -0.75 -10.91 -20.44
N VAL A 241 -1.16 -9.93 -19.63
CA VAL A 241 -0.30 -8.78 -19.28
C VAL A 241 0.88 -9.25 -18.44
N GLU A 242 2.04 -8.71 -18.69
CA GLU A 242 3.26 -9.00 -17.93
C GLU A 242 3.62 -7.82 -17.02
N HIS A 243 4.10 -8.15 -15.84
CA HIS A 243 4.67 -7.19 -14.90
C HIS A 243 6.19 -7.20 -15.02
N THR A 244 6.77 -6.02 -15.19
CA THR A 244 8.23 -5.84 -15.14
C THR A 244 8.59 -5.13 -13.84
N ALA A 245 9.48 -5.73 -13.06
CA ALA A 245 9.93 -5.13 -11.81
C ALA A 245 10.61 -3.77 -12.04
N THR A 246 10.26 -2.77 -11.25
CA THR A 246 10.82 -1.42 -11.39
C THR A 246 12.33 -1.41 -11.25
N GLY A 247 12.89 -2.21 -10.33
CA GLY A 247 14.33 -2.34 -10.16
C GLY A 247 15.07 -2.96 -11.35
N ALA A 248 14.39 -3.71 -12.23
CA ALA A 248 14.96 -4.25 -13.46
C ALA A 248 15.06 -3.21 -14.59
N LEU A 249 14.28 -2.13 -14.48
CA LEU A 249 14.24 -1.05 -15.48
C LEU A 249 15.10 0.15 -15.08
N ALA A 250 15.54 0.20 -13.82
CA ALA A 250 16.31 1.32 -13.28
C ALA A 250 17.80 1.23 -13.63
N ASP A 251 18.43 2.38 -13.75
CA ASP A 251 19.88 2.48 -13.87
C ASP A 251 20.57 2.20 -12.52
N ASP A 252 21.84 1.78 -12.56
CA ASP A 252 22.61 1.39 -11.37
C ASP A 252 22.92 2.56 -10.41
N ASP A 253 22.76 3.78 -10.86
CA ASP A 253 22.87 5.00 -10.05
C ASP A 253 21.54 5.48 -9.46
N GLN A 254 20.44 4.73 -9.65
CA GLN A 254 19.13 5.00 -9.05
C GLN A 254 18.86 4.06 -7.85
N LEU A 255 18.45 4.63 -6.74
CA LEU A 255 18.06 3.86 -5.56
C LEU A 255 16.60 3.43 -5.69
N VAL A 256 16.39 2.13 -5.91
CA VAL A 256 15.04 1.56 -5.95
C VAL A 256 14.84 0.61 -4.78
N ILE A 257 13.75 0.81 -4.05
CA ILE A 257 13.30 -0.07 -2.96
C ILE A 257 12.04 -0.77 -3.42
N THR A 258 12.17 -2.05 -3.76
CA THR A 258 11.05 -2.88 -4.21
C THR A 258 10.46 -3.64 -3.03
N MET A 259 9.14 -3.57 -2.86
CA MET A 259 8.39 -4.21 -1.78
C MET A 259 7.46 -5.29 -2.31
N ASN A 260 7.44 -6.44 -1.63
CA ASN A 260 6.58 -7.56 -1.96
C ASN A 260 6.31 -8.43 -0.71
N GLY A 261 5.51 -9.49 -0.83
CA GLY A 261 5.19 -10.34 0.32
C GLY A 261 4.23 -11.48 0.03
N LEU A 262 3.89 -12.22 1.08
CA LEU A 262 3.03 -13.39 1.00
C LEU A 262 1.52 -13.07 1.01
N SER A 263 1.16 -11.82 1.26
CA SER A 263 -0.23 -11.44 1.57
C SER A 263 -1.22 -11.69 0.44
N LYS A 264 -0.81 -11.48 -0.82
CA LYS A 264 -1.73 -11.44 -1.97
C LYS A 264 -1.55 -12.62 -2.89
N SER A 265 -0.46 -12.71 -3.61
CA SER A 265 -0.20 -13.80 -4.55
C SER A 265 -0.21 -15.19 -3.91
N TYR A 266 0.17 -15.27 -2.63
CA TYR A 266 0.19 -16.51 -1.86
C TYR A 266 -0.98 -16.64 -0.88
N ARG A 267 -1.91 -15.68 -0.85
CA ARG A 267 -3.14 -15.69 -0.02
C ARG A 267 -2.88 -15.82 1.49
N CYS A 268 -1.67 -15.45 1.94
CA CYS A 268 -1.23 -15.55 3.34
C CYS A 268 -1.23 -14.18 4.04
N ALA A 269 -2.28 -13.38 3.86
CA ALA A 269 -2.33 -12.01 4.41
C ALA A 269 -2.19 -11.97 5.94
N GLY A 270 -2.71 -12.96 6.63
CA GLY A 270 -2.64 -13.10 8.09
C GLY A 270 -1.26 -13.52 8.62
N PHE A 271 -0.36 -14.06 7.79
CA PHE A 271 0.99 -14.44 8.19
C PHE A 271 1.87 -13.23 8.46
N ARG A 272 1.47 -12.05 7.97
CA ARG A 272 2.23 -10.82 8.16
C ARG A 272 3.70 -10.97 7.74
N SER A 273 3.96 -11.51 6.56
CA SER A 273 5.31 -11.66 6.01
C SER A 273 5.45 -10.90 4.69
N GLY A 274 6.34 -9.93 4.67
CA GLY A 274 6.71 -9.15 3.51
C GLY A 274 8.20 -8.85 3.53
N TRP A 275 8.70 -8.33 2.45
CA TRP A 275 10.11 -7.96 2.31
C TRP A 275 10.28 -6.71 1.46
N MET A 276 11.40 -6.04 1.65
CA MET A 276 11.92 -5.04 0.73
C MET A 276 13.31 -5.43 0.25
N THR A 277 13.64 -5.05 -0.98
CA THR A 277 14.96 -5.21 -1.58
C THR A 277 15.46 -3.86 -2.05
N ILE A 278 16.76 -3.60 -1.85
CA ILE A 278 17.41 -2.34 -2.22
C ILE A 278 18.32 -2.61 -3.43
N SER A 279 18.01 -2.01 -4.57
CA SER A 279 18.81 -2.11 -5.80
C SER A 279 19.49 -0.79 -6.17
N GLY A 280 20.42 -0.83 -7.15
CA GLY A 280 21.25 0.30 -7.55
C GLY A 280 22.60 0.32 -6.85
N THR A 281 23.61 -0.35 -7.43
CA THR A 281 24.94 -0.55 -6.81
C THR A 281 25.65 0.77 -6.53
N ILE A 282 25.63 1.71 -7.49
CA ILE A 282 26.22 3.04 -7.34
C ILE A 282 25.38 3.87 -6.35
N ALA A 283 24.05 3.82 -6.47
CA ALA A 283 23.15 4.57 -5.61
C ALA A 283 23.29 4.17 -4.13
N LYS A 284 23.44 2.88 -3.83
CA LYS A 284 23.66 2.39 -2.46
C LYS A 284 24.91 2.97 -1.80
N GLN A 285 25.96 3.22 -2.59
CA GLN A 285 27.18 3.84 -2.05
C GLN A 285 26.93 5.28 -1.58
N ARG A 286 26.01 6.00 -2.23
CA ARG A 286 25.59 7.36 -1.83
C ARG A 286 24.55 7.37 -0.72
N ALA A 287 23.79 6.28 -0.58
CA ALA A 287 22.67 6.13 0.36
C ALA A 287 23.05 5.38 1.65
N LYS A 288 24.35 5.27 1.98
CA LYS A 288 24.83 4.47 3.13
C LYS A 288 24.19 4.87 4.44
N ASP A 289 24.05 6.17 4.69
CA ASP A 289 23.49 6.71 5.93
C ASP A 289 21.99 6.35 6.06
N PHE A 290 21.22 6.51 4.97
CA PHE A 290 19.83 6.07 4.91
C PHE A 290 19.69 4.55 5.15
N ILE A 291 20.52 3.73 4.50
CA ILE A 291 20.53 2.27 4.69
C ILE A 291 20.92 1.90 6.13
N GLN A 292 21.82 2.66 6.74
CA GLN A 292 22.15 2.49 8.16
C GLN A 292 20.96 2.82 9.05
N GLY A 293 20.19 3.87 8.72
CA GLY A 293 18.92 4.20 9.39
C GLY A 293 17.90 3.06 9.33
N LEU A 294 17.72 2.46 8.15
CA LEU A 294 16.87 1.28 7.99
C LEU A 294 17.35 0.10 8.85
N THR A 295 18.66 -0.15 8.88
CA THR A 295 19.25 -1.21 9.72
C THR A 295 19.05 -0.94 11.20
N MET A 296 19.16 0.32 11.63
CA MET A 296 18.91 0.72 13.01
C MET A 296 17.45 0.46 13.41
N LEU A 297 16.49 0.88 12.59
CA LEU A 297 15.05 0.65 12.83
C LEU A 297 14.72 -0.84 12.84
N ALA A 298 15.30 -1.62 11.92
CA ALA A 298 15.15 -3.08 11.91
C ALA A 298 15.67 -3.72 13.21
N SER A 299 16.81 -3.23 13.73
CA SER A 299 17.40 -3.71 14.98
C SER A 299 16.61 -3.30 16.22
N MET A 300 16.03 -2.09 16.24
CA MET A 300 15.18 -1.61 17.34
C MET A 300 13.95 -2.49 17.57
N ARG A 301 13.36 -3.03 16.52
CA ARG A 301 12.22 -3.95 16.62
C ARG A 301 12.62 -5.41 16.83
N LEU A 302 13.91 -5.71 16.96
CA LEU A 302 14.53 -7.03 17.06
C LEU A 302 14.50 -7.80 15.73
N CYS A 303 13.37 -8.39 15.34
CA CYS A 303 13.19 -9.06 14.05
C CYS A 303 11.69 -9.09 13.67
N ALA A 304 11.40 -9.45 12.42
CA ALA A 304 10.05 -9.77 12.01
C ALA A 304 9.60 -11.13 12.57
N ASN A 305 8.30 -11.41 12.52
CA ASN A 305 7.68 -12.68 12.88
C ASN A 305 8.42 -13.88 12.25
N VAL A 306 9.11 -14.67 13.06
CA VAL A 306 9.99 -15.76 12.61
C VAL A 306 9.22 -16.92 11.97
N PRO A 307 8.11 -17.43 12.54
CA PRO A 307 7.36 -18.53 11.94
C PRO A 307 6.99 -18.32 10.47
N ALA A 308 6.49 -17.13 10.13
CA ALA A 308 6.04 -16.84 8.78
C ALA A 308 7.20 -16.67 7.77
N GLN A 309 8.41 -16.38 8.22
CA GLN A 309 9.57 -16.24 7.35
C GLN A 309 10.00 -17.58 6.74
N HIS A 310 9.76 -18.69 7.43
CA HIS A 310 10.06 -20.03 6.90
C HIS A 310 9.28 -20.33 5.62
N ALA A 311 8.05 -19.79 5.48
CA ALA A 311 7.22 -19.94 4.30
C ALA A 311 7.78 -19.29 3.02
N ILE A 312 8.67 -18.30 3.14
CA ILE A 312 9.11 -17.47 2.00
C ILE A 312 9.84 -18.33 0.95
N GLN A 313 10.72 -19.23 1.38
CA GLN A 313 11.46 -20.09 0.46
C GLN A 313 10.52 -21.00 -0.34
N THR A 314 9.58 -21.64 0.33
CA THR A 314 8.58 -22.52 -0.28
C THR A 314 7.64 -21.75 -1.20
N ALA A 315 7.22 -20.57 -0.77
CA ALA A 315 6.38 -19.69 -1.60
C ALA A 315 7.05 -19.28 -2.90
N LEU A 316 8.31 -18.82 -2.84
CA LEU A 316 9.03 -18.32 -4.01
C LEU A 316 9.56 -19.45 -4.90
N GLY A 317 9.97 -20.60 -4.31
CA GLY A 317 10.55 -21.72 -5.04
C GLY A 317 9.55 -22.79 -5.48
N GLY A 318 8.34 -22.79 -4.90
CA GLY A 318 7.30 -23.79 -5.15
C GLY A 318 6.40 -23.49 -6.34
N TYR A 319 5.35 -24.29 -6.45
CA TYR A 319 4.32 -24.12 -7.46
C TYR A 319 3.57 -22.78 -7.27
N GLN A 320 3.43 -22.04 -8.34
CA GLN A 320 2.75 -20.74 -8.33
C GLN A 320 1.25 -20.92 -8.57
N SER A 321 0.54 -21.44 -7.58
CA SER A 321 -0.91 -21.76 -7.67
C SER A 321 -1.81 -20.53 -7.87
N ILE A 322 -1.26 -19.32 -7.81
CA ILE A 322 -1.98 -18.11 -8.23
C ILE A 322 -2.34 -18.17 -9.72
N ASN A 323 -1.53 -18.84 -10.53
CA ASN A 323 -1.78 -18.97 -11.97
C ASN A 323 -3.09 -19.72 -12.25
N ASP A 324 -3.47 -20.69 -11.42
CA ASP A 324 -4.73 -21.42 -11.57
C ASP A 324 -5.96 -20.51 -11.36
N LEU A 325 -5.77 -19.37 -10.74
CA LEU A 325 -6.83 -18.41 -10.41
C LEU A 325 -6.97 -17.27 -11.41
N ILE A 326 -5.88 -16.93 -12.11
CA ILE A 326 -5.82 -15.75 -13.00
C ILE A 326 -5.86 -16.09 -14.50
N LEU A 327 -5.59 -17.37 -14.86
CA LEU A 327 -5.64 -17.84 -16.25
C LEU A 327 -7.08 -18.18 -16.67
N PRO A 328 -7.36 -18.36 -17.99
CA PRO A 328 -8.67 -18.76 -18.48
C PRO A 328 -9.25 -19.97 -17.72
N GLY A 329 -10.45 -19.81 -17.19
CA GLY A 329 -11.09 -20.77 -16.29
C GLY A 329 -10.81 -20.55 -14.82
N GLY A 330 -9.89 -19.67 -14.47
CA GLY A 330 -9.55 -19.32 -13.10
C GLY A 330 -10.60 -18.43 -12.44
N ARG A 331 -10.77 -18.62 -11.14
CA ARG A 331 -11.80 -17.98 -10.35
C ARG A 331 -11.62 -16.45 -10.27
N LEU A 332 -10.40 -15.94 -10.08
CA LEU A 332 -10.15 -14.50 -10.00
C LEU A 332 -10.43 -13.79 -11.33
N LEU A 333 -10.07 -14.43 -12.46
CA LEU A 333 -10.36 -13.90 -13.78
C LEU A 333 -11.87 -13.79 -14.00
N ALA A 334 -12.63 -14.87 -13.73
CA ALA A 334 -14.10 -14.88 -13.87
C ALA A 334 -14.77 -13.82 -13.00
N GLN A 335 -14.29 -13.60 -11.78
CA GLN A 335 -14.81 -12.59 -10.86
C GLN A 335 -14.50 -11.16 -11.33
N ARG A 336 -13.29 -10.91 -11.89
CA ARG A 336 -12.95 -9.64 -12.50
C ARG A 336 -13.85 -9.37 -13.70
N ASP A 337 -14.03 -10.35 -14.57
CA ASP A 337 -14.80 -10.20 -15.82
C ASP A 337 -16.26 -9.86 -15.55
N ILE A 338 -16.93 -10.62 -14.69
CA ILE A 338 -18.33 -10.32 -14.33
C ILE A 338 -18.45 -8.95 -13.64
N THR A 339 -17.45 -8.55 -12.85
CA THR A 339 -17.47 -7.23 -12.19
C THR A 339 -17.43 -6.11 -13.23
N VAL A 340 -16.54 -6.18 -14.21
CA VAL A 340 -16.41 -5.17 -15.27
C VAL A 340 -17.64 -5.15 -16.18
N GLU A 341 -18.13 -6.32 -16.57
CA GLU A 341 -19.35 -6.47 -17.39
C GLU A 341 -20.55 -5.79 -16.72
N LYS A 342 -20.82 -6.14 -15.46
CA LYS A 342 -21.96 -5.61 -14.72
C LYS A 342 -21.84 -4.11 -14.46
N LEU A 343 -20.65 -3.61 -14.08
CA LEU A 343 -20.44 -2.18 -13.84
C LEU A 343 -20.67 -1.35 -15.10
N ASN A 344 -20.11 -1.78 -16.23
CA ASN A 344 -20.26 -1.06 -17.50
C ASN A 344 -21.68 -1.20 -18.11
N ALA A 345 -22.51 -2.11 -17.62
CA ALA A 345 -23.92 -2.21 -17.99
C ALA A 345 -24.82 -1.21 -17.23
N ILE A 346 -24.34 -0.61 -16.12
CA ILE A 346 -25.11 0.38 -15.36
C ILE A 346 -25.03 1.74 -16.07
N PRO A 347 -26.17 2.35 -16.47
CA PRO A 347 -26.15 3.68 -17.10
C PRO A 347 -25.49 4.73 -16.22
N GLY A 348 -24.49 5.43 -16.74
CA GLY A 348 -23.73 6.45 -16.02
C GLY A 348 -22.57 5.91 -15.16
N VAL A 349 -22.28 4.60 -15.21
CA VAL A 349 -21.10 4.01 -14.59
C VAL A 349 -20.12 3.58 -15.69
N SER A 350 -18.84 3.83 -15.48
CA SER A 350 -17.75 3.35 -16.34
C SER A 350 -16.64 2.77 -15.49
N CYS A 351 -16.06 1.68 -15.93
CA CYS A 351 -14.96 1.02 -15.24
C CYS A 351 -13.88 0.65 -16.26
N VAL A 352 -12.68 1.20 -16.09
CA VAL A 352 -11.49 0.73 -16.81
C VAL A 352 -11.21 -0.70 -16.37
N THR A 353 -11.03 -1.61 -17.34
CA THR A 353 -10.81 -3.03 -17.05
C THR A 353 -9.49 -3.22 -16.27
N PRO A 354 -9.55 -3.71 -15.01
CA PRO A 354 -8.35 -4.01 -14.24
C PRO A 354 -7.49 -5.05 -14.94
N LYS A 355 -6.20 -4.78 -15.08
CA LYS A 355 -5.20 -5.69 -15.65
C LYS A 355 -4.45 -6.49 -14.60
N GLY A 356 -4.60 -6.13 -13.34
CA GLY A 356 -4.01 -6.83 -12.19
C GLY A 356 -4.74 -6.56 -10.90
N ALA A 357 -4.16 -7.04 -9.80
CA ALA A 357 -4.67 -6.91 -8.43
C ALA A 357 -6.05 -7.56 -8.22
N LEU A 358 -6.83 -7.06 -7.26
CA LEU A 358 -8.09 -7.68 -6.76
C LEU A 358 -9.23 -6.65 -6.71
N TYR A 359 -9.15 -5.58 -7.50
CA TYR A 359 -10.01 -4.41 -7.35
C TYR A 359 -10.53 -3.91 -8.69
N ALA A 360 -11.72 -3.32 -8.66
CA ALA A 360 -12.25 -2.44 -9.68
C ALA A 360 -12.50 -1.06 -9.07
N PHE A 361 -12.29 0.00 -9.86
CA PHE A 361 -12.43 1.39 -9.43
C PHE A 361 -13.32 2.15 -10.41
N PRO A 362 -14.64 1.84 -10.43
CA PRO A 362 -15.59 2.45 -11.36
C PRO A 362 -15.83 3.91 -11.02
N ARG A 363 -16.01 4.69 -12.10
CA ARG A 363 -16.45 6.06 -12.07
C ARG A 363 -17.98 6.14 -12.14
N LEU A 364 -18.54 7.02 -11.31
CA LEU A 364 -19.94 7.41 -11.32
C LEU A 364 -20.04 8.77 -12.02
N ASP A 365 -20.63 8.85 -13.21
CA ASP A 365 -20.70 10.09 -13.98
C ASP A 365 -21.38 11.22 -13.17
N PRO A 366 -20.66 12.31 -12.83
CA PRO A 366 -21.22 13.43 -12.06
C PRO A 366 -22.45 14.07 -12.70
N LYS A 367 -22.60 13.97 -14.03
CA LYS A 367 -23.78 14.51 -14.75
C LYS A 367 -25.02 13.65 -14.53
N VAL A 368 -24.84 12.36 -14.18
CA VAL A 368 -25.96 11.43 -13.96
C VAL A 368 -26.31 11.36 -12.48
N PHE A 369 -25.31 11.23 -11.60
CA PHE A 369 -25.52 10.91 -10.18
C PHE A 369 -25.40 12.12 -9.25
N ASN A 370 -24.63 13.16 -9.65
CA ASN A 370 -24.38 14.38 -8.85
C ASN A 370 -23.94 14.09 -7.40
N ILE A 371 -23.01 13.11 -7.23
CA ILE A 371 -22.51 12.76 -5.91
C ILE A 371 -21.64 13.91 -5.37
N GLN A 372 -21.97 14.39 -4.16
CA GLN A 372 -21.23 15.44 -3.46
C GLN A 372 -20.39 14.88 -2.31
N ASP A 373 -20.82 13.72 -1.77
CA ASP A 373 -20.20 13.04 -0.65
C ASP A 373 -20.25 11.53 -0.93
N ASP A 374 -19.12 10.96 -1.36
CA ASP A 374 -19.02 9.54 -1.68
C ASP A 374 -18.98 8.65 -0.43
N GLN A 375 -18.60 9.17 0.75
CA GLN A 375 -18.73 8.46 2.02
C GLN A 375 -20.20 8.27 2.39
N LYS A 376 -21.02 9.31 2.20
CA LYS A 376 -22.47 9.21 2.38
C LYS A 376 -23.10 8.22 1.40
N LEU A 377 -22.69 8.24 0.13
CA LEU A 377 -23.12 7.26 -0.87
C LEU A 377 -22.90 5.82 -0.38
N VAL A 378 -21.67 5.52 0.07
CA VAL A 378 -21.29 4.18 0.55
C VAL A 378 -22.06 3.79 1.82
N LEU A 379 -22.30 4.74 2.73
CA LEU A 379 -23.11 4.51 3.91
C LEU A 379 -24.57 4.21 3.56
N ASP A 380 -25.18 4.99 2.68
CA ASP A 380 -26.57 4.79 2.24
C ASP A 380 -26.74 3.43 1.52
N LEU A 381 -25.75 3.04 0.69
CA LEU A 381 -25.71 1.71 0.07
C LEU A 381 -25.65 0.60 1.11
N LEU A 382 -24.79 0.73 2.12
CA LEU A 382 -24.69 -0.23 3.21
C LEU A 382 -26.02 -0.39 3.95
N LEU A 383 -26.65 0.73 4.29
CA LEU A 383 -27.90 0.74 5.06
C LEU A 383 -29.08 0.13 4.26
N GLN A 384 -29.16 0.41 2.95
CA GLN A 384 -30.26 -0.05 2.11
C GLN A 384 -30.03 -1.46 1.55
N GLU A 385 -28.85 -1.72 1.01
CA GLU A 385 -28.56 -2.94 0.25
C GLU A 385 -27.65 -3.94 0.99
N LYS A 386 -27.13 -3.58 2.17
CA LYS A 386 -26.19 -4.44 2.93
C LYS A 386 -24.93 -4.80 2.15
N ILE A 387 -24.47 -3.88 1.31
CA ILE A 387 -23.24 -3.97 0.53
C ILE A 387 -22.27 -2.92 1.08
N LEU A 388 -21.07 -3.35 1.46
CA LEU A 388 -20.02 -2.48 1.99
C LEU A 388 -18.91 -2.28 0.95
N LEU A 389 -18.83 -1.07 0.39
CA LEU A 389 -17.76 -0.61 -0.49
C LEU A 389 -16.81 0.33 0.25
N VAL A 390 -15.84 0.89 -0.47
CA VAL A 390 -15.01 2.01 0.00
C VAL A 390 -15.13 3.15 -1.01
N GLN A 391 -15.35 4.34 -0.50
CA GLN A 391 -15.40 5.57 -1.29
C GLN A 391 -14.06 5.88 -1.96
N GLY A 392 -14.08 6.53 -3.11
CA GLY A 392 -12.88 6.89 -3.89
C GLY A 392 -11.98 7.87 -3.17
N THR A 393 -12.56 8.84 -2.46
CA THR A 393 -11.82 9.84 -1.68
C THR A 393 -10.96 9.22 -0.56
N ALA A 394 -11.29 8.01 -0.08
CA ALA A 394 -10.45 7.26 0.87
C ALA A 394 -9.13 6.76 0.28
N PHE A 395 -8.93 6.87 -1.04
CA PHE A 395 -7.70 6.55 -1.76
C PHE A 395 -6.99 7.83 -2.26
N ASN A 396 -7.22 8.95 -1.59
CA ASN A 396 -6.69 10.26 -1.98
C ASN A 396 -7.07 10.70 -3.41
N TRP A 397 -8.13 10.11 -3.98
CA TRP A 397 -8.73 10.60 -5.19
C TRP A 397 -9.48 11.91 -4.90
N PRO A 398 -9.26 12.99 -5.67
CA PRO A 398 -9.78 14.30 -5.29
C PRO A 398 -11.29 14.46 -5.49
N GLU A 399 -11.90 13.67 -6.38
CA GLU A 399 -13.30 13.82 -6.75
C GLU A 399 -14.17 12.74 -6.09
N PRO A 400 -15.39 13.04 -5.62
CA PRO A 400 -16.29 12.08 -5.00
C PRO A 400 -17.05 11.24 -6.05
N ASP A 401 -16.41 10.87 -7.14
CA ASP A 401 -17.02 10.26 -8.32
C ASP A 401 -16.57 8.80 -8.55
N HIS A 402 -15.85 8.20 -7.61
CA HIS A 402 -15.39 6.80 -7.70
C HIS A 402 -15.71 6.02 -6.43
N VAL A 403 -15.76 4.69 -6.59
CA VAL A 403 -15.79 3.74 -5.46
C VAL A 403 -14.84 2.59 -5.75
N ARG A 404 -14.27 1.97 -4.71
CA ARG A 404 -13.49 0.73 -4.88
C ARG A 404 -14.32 -0.49 -4.54
N ILE A 405 -14.28 -1.48 -5.42
CA ILE A 405 -14.95 -2.78 -5.30
C ILE A 405 -13.90 -3.87 -5.29
N VAL A 406 -13.98 -4.76 -4.28
CA VAL A 406 -13.14 -5.97 -4.20
C VAL A 406 -13.78 -7.09 -5.01
N THR A 407 -13.01 -7.73 -5.90
CA THR A 407 -13.49 -8.77 -6.81
C THR A 407 -13.30 -10.19 -6.26
N LEU A 408 -13.46 -10.40 -4.96
CA LEU A 408 -13.18 -11.68 -4.28
C LEU A 408 -14.38 -12.61 -4.04
N PRO A 409 -15.63 -12.12 -3.86
CA PRO A 409 -16.79 -13.00 -3.77
C PRO A 409 -17.00 -13.85 -5.03
N TRP A 410 -17.70 -14.95 -4.92
CA TRP A 410 -18.05 -15.77 -6.08
C TRP A 410 -18.77 -14.95 -7.15
N ALA A 411 -18.62 -15.33 -8.42
CA ALA A 411 -19.12 -14.58 -9.57
C ALA A 411 -20.64 -14.32 -9.52
N ASP A 412 -21.42 -15.29 -9.05
CA ASP A 412 -22.85 -15.17 -8.82
C ASP A 412 -23.20 -14.14 -7.73
N GLN A 413 -22.47 -14.16 -6.62
CA GLN A 413 -22.63 -13.19 -5.53
C GLN A 413 -22.24 -11.78 -5.96
N LEU A 414 -21.17 -11.65 -6.74
CA LEU A 414 -20.75 -10.37 -7.33
C LEU A 414 -21.80 -9.86 -8.30
N GLY A 415 -22.32 -10.74 -9.19
CA GLY A 415 -23.36 -10.39 -10.14
C GLY A 415 -24.61 -9.84 -9.44
N ASP A 416 -25.13 -10.55 -8.41
CA ASP A 416 -26.27 -10.10 -7.61
C ASP A 416 -25.98 -8.75 -6.93
N ALA A 417 -24.81 -8.62 -6.29
CA ALA A 417 -24.45 -7.37 -5.60
C ALA A 417 -24.38 -6.18 -6.56
N LEU A 418 -23.83 -6.38 -7.76
CA LEU A 418 -23.70 -5.30 -8.74
C LEU A 418 -25.02 -4.95 -9.42
N ASP A 419 -25.91 -5.91 -9.61
CA ASP A 419 -27.29 -5.64 -10.04
C ASP A 419 -28.05 -4.81 -9.00
N ARG A 420 -27.90 -5.13 -7.71
CA ARG A 420 -28.47 -4.35 -6.59
C ARG A 420 -27.83 -2.97 -6.49
N PHE A 421 -26.53 -2.86 -6.69
CA PHE A 421 -25.83 -1.56 -6.75
C PHE A 421 -26.37 -0.69 -7.90
N GLY A 422 -26.55 -1.26 -9.09
CA GLY A 422 -27.17 -0.56 -10.23
C GLY A 422 -28.61 -0.10 -9.94
N ASN A 423 -29.41 -0.97 -9.33
CA ASN A 423 -30.78 -0.63 -8.91
C ASN A 423 -30.79 0.48 -7.83
N PHE A 424 -29.84 0.47 -6.88
CA PHE A 424 -29.67 1.55 -5.90
C PHE A 424 -29.32 2.86 -6.59
N LEU A 425 -28.31 2.87 -7.47
CA LEU A 425 -27.88 4.08 -8.20
C LEU A 425 -28.99 4.67 -9.09
N SER A 426 -29.86 3.85 -9.68
CA SER A 426 -30.96 4.32 -10.55
C SER A 426 -31.92 5.29 -9.83
N ARG A 427 -32.07 5.13 -8.52
CA ARG A 427 -32.97 5.92 -7.65
C ARG A 427 -32.23 6.86 -6.68
N TYR A 428 -30.89 6.75 -6.58
CA TYR A 428 -30.11 7.53 -5.64
C TYR A 428 -29.81 8.93 -6.19
N ARG A 429 -29.98 9.95 -5.35
CA ARG A 429 -29.61 11.34 -5.63
C ARG A 429 -29.13 11.97 -4.32
N GLN A 430 -28.14 12.87 -4.42
CA GLN A 430 -27.68 13.73 -3.33
C GLN A 430 -28.07 15.17 -3.57
#